data_00f03cf18b07ea07551bd05dcb2f305c
#
_entry.id   00f03cf18b07ea07551bd05dcb2f305c
#
_cell.length_a   1.000
_cell.length_b   1.000
_cell.length_c   1.000
_cell.angle_alpha   90.00
_cell.angle_beta   90.00
_cell.angle_gamma   90.00
#
_symmetry.space_group_name_H-M   'P 1'
#
loop_
_entity.id
_entity.type
_entity.pdbx_description
1 polymer ?
#
loop_
_entity_poly.entity_id
_entity_poly.type
_entity_poly.pdbx_seq_one_letter_code
_entity_poly.pdbx_strand_id
1 'polypeptide(L)'
;MYKRQEETTEAEEETTEATTESAASTTPVNADGFDWENMQFTMLGKPYNLATLTYDDILAMGYSIEDDYLEEELEDNQYSMSARAEAADESDMYIRFKNFTGGGTKKVPDCEILGIELSRDDFDNKYDAALGNGITFGMTPDEVKAVMGEPTDSYTSDTSDYMTLTYEENDDAYASSVEFTFQDGVLTKFDMENYN
;
A
#
# COMPACT_ATOMS: atom_id res chain seq x y z
N MET A 1 3.77 79.85 -5.96
CA MET A 1 3.55 79.03 -7.16
C MET A 1 3.84 77.62 -6.77
N TYR A 2 2.88 76.83 -6.27
CA TYR A 2 3.02 75.52 -5.84
C TYR A 2 2.58 74.56 -6.98
N LYS A 3 3.47 73.69 -7.47
CA LYS A 3 3.15 72.63 -8.37
C LYS A 3 2.79 71.36 -7.53
N ARG A 4 1.57 70.89 -7.71
CA ARG A 4 1.01 69.70 -7.16
C ARG A 4 1.55 68.53 -8.00
N GLN A 5 2.21 67.55 -7.37
CA GLN A 5 2.52 66.27 -7.98
C GLN A 5 1.33 65.35 -7.78
N GLU A 6 0.85 64.78 -8.85
CA GLU A 6 -0.13 63.68 -8.85
C GLU A 6 0.61 62.36 -8.61
N GLU A 7 0.24 61.68 -7.53
CA GLU A 7 0.66 60.32 -7.26
C GLU A 7 -0.25 59.35 -8.03
N THR A 8 0.35 58.62 -8.96
CA THR A 8 -0.31 57.50 -9.67
C THR A 8 -0.15 56.28 -8.84
N THR A 9 -1.23 55.76 -8.28
CA THR A 9 -1.28 54.47 -7.59
C THR A 9 -1.44 53.39 -8.64
N GLU A 10 -0.40 52.59 -8.88
CA GLU A 10 -0.50 51.32 -9.60
C GLU A 10 -1.10 50.29 -8.65
N ALA A 11 -2.22 49.70 -9.06
CA ALA A 11 -2.83 48.59 -8.40
C ALA A 11 -2.12 47.32 -8.89
N GLU A 12 -1.42 46.60 -7.99
CA GLU A 12 -0.94 45.25 -8.22
C GLU A 12 -2.15 44.29 -8.21
N GLU A 13 -2.42 43.69 -9.36
CA GLU A 13 -3.32 42.54 -9.46
C GLU A 13 -2.60 41.30 -8.90
N GLU A 14 -3.00 40.90 -7.72
CA GLU A 14 -2.61 39.62 -7.12
C GLU A 14 -3.35 38.48 -7.84
N THR A 15 -2.63 37.81 -8.76
CA THR A 15 -3.14 36.61 -9.42
C THR A 15 -3.07 35.45 -8.43
N THR A 16 -4.19 35.14 -7.81
CA THR A 16 -4.34 33.92 -6.98
C THR A 16 -4.42 32.74 -7.92
N GLU A 17 -3.32 31.98 -8.08
CA GLU A 17 -3.35 30.66 -8.66
C GLU A 17 -4.16 29.73 -7.75
N ALA A 18 -5.33 29.35 -8.19
CA ALA A 18 -6.13 28.31 -7.58
C ALA A 18 -5.45 26.96 -7.85
N THR A 19 -4.74 26.45 -6.87
CA THR A 19 -4.31 25.05 -6.85
C THR A 19 -5.56 24.19 -6.81
N THR A 20 -5.89 23.57 -7.93
CA THR A 20 -6.96 22.59 -8.01
C THR A 20 -6.43 21.31 -7.37
N GLU A 21 -6.68 21.14 -6.08
CA GLU A 21 -6.60 19.83 -5.43
C GLU A 21 -7.59 18.92 -6.15
N SER A 22 -7.05 17.93 -6.87
CA SER A 22 -7.83 16.82 -7.38
C SER A 22 -8.28 15.99 -6.18
N ALA A 23 -9.43 16.32 -5.64
CA ALA A 23 -10.11 15.45 -4.70
C ALA A 23 -10.48 14.17 -5.46
N ALA A 24 -9.73 13.10 -5.18
CA ALA A 24 -10.14 11.77 -5.55
C ALA A 24 -11.54 11.55 -4.97
N SER A 25 -12.50 11.29 -5.86
CA SER A 25 -13.88 11.00 -5.50
C SER A 25 -13.91 9.62 -4.83
N THR A 26 -13.71 9.58 -3.52
CA THR A 26 -13.87 8.37 -2.73
C THR A 26 -15.35 8.11 -2.51
N THR A 27 -15.94 7.30 -3.38
CA THR A 27 -17.18 6.63 -3.03
C THR A 27 -16.82 5.58 -1.97
N PRO A 28 -17.41 5.58 -0.76
CA PRO A 28 -17.12 4.57 0.23
C PRO A 28 -17.43 3.19 -0.33
N VAL A 29 -16.41 2.33 -0.41
CA VAL A 29 -16.54 0.92 -0.76
C VAL A 29 -16.33 0.18 0.54
N ASN A 30 -17.36 -0.51 1.04
CA ASN A 30 -17.22 -1.39 2.20
C ASN A 30 -16.47 -2.68 1.81
N ALA A 31 -16.09 -3.51 2.75
CA ALA A 31 -15.32 -4.74 2.49
C ALA A 31 -16.01 -5.67 1.48
N ASP A 32 -17.35 -5.70 1.45
CA ASP A 32 -18.14 -6.45 0.46
C ASP A 32 -17.94 -5.94 -0.99
N GLY A 33 -17.47 -4.71 -1.17
CA GLY A 33 -17.16 -4.10 -2.47
C GLY A 33 -15.66 -3.94 -2.73
N PHE A 34 -14.79 -4.44 -1.86
CA PHE A 34 -13.36 -4.49 -2.10
C PHE A 34 -13.04 -5.54 -3.18
N ASP A 35 -12.15 -5.21 -4.11
CA ASP A 35 -11.77 -6.10 -5.21
C ASP A 35 -10.74 -7.14 -4.73
N TRP A 36 -11.23 -8.18 -4.06
CA TRP A 36 -10.42 -9.26 -3.52
C TRP A 36 -9.70 -10.07 -4.59
N GLU A 37 -10.29 -10.18 -5.79
CA GLU A 37 -9.69 -10.90 -6.91
C GLU A 37 -8.40 -10.22 -7.39
N ASN A 38 -8.41 -8.90 -7.50
CA ASN A 38 -7.29 -8.14 -8.05
C ASN A 38 -6.42 -7.46 -7.00
N MET A 39 -7.00 -7.02 -5.87
CA MET A 39 -6.32 -6.30 -4.79
C MET A 39 -5.41 -5.18 -5.33
N GLN A 40 -6.05 -4.22 -6.00
CA GLN A 40 -5.36 -3.11 -6.66
C GLN A 40 -4.73 -2.17 -5.64
N PHE A 41 -3.51 -1.72 -5.94
CA PHE A 41 -2.83 -0.67 -5.18
C PHE A 41 -2.04 0.24 -6.10
N THR A 42 -1.65 1.41 -5.60
CA THR A 42 -0.70 2.31 -6.25
C THR A 42 0.55 2.41 -5.41
N MET A 43 1.70 2.49 -6.05
CA MET A 43 2.99 2.72 -5.41
C MET A 43 3.87 3.58 -6.33
N LEU A 44 4.56 4.56 -5.78
CA LEU A 44 5.36 5.51 -6.57
C LEU A 44 4.58 6.16 -7.72
N GLY A 45 3.28 6.41 -7.50
CA GLY A 45 2.37 7.01 -8.47
C GLY A 45 1.97 6.11 -9.64
N LYS A 46 2.25 4.80 -9.59
CA LYS A 46 1.84 3.81 -10.61
C LYS A 46 0.85 2.81 -10.02
N PRO A 47 -0.18 2.40 -10.78
CA PRO A 47 -1.10 1.35 -10.37
C PRO A 47 -0.50 -0.04 -10.59
N TYR A 48 -0.78 -0.94 -9.66
CA TYR A 48 -0.43 -2.36 -9.68
C TYR A 48 -1.64 -3.19 -9.28
N ASN A 49 -1.56 -4.49 -9.62
CA ASN A 49 -2.58 -5.48 -9.29
C ASN A 49 -1.85 -6.68 -8.66
N LEU A 50 -2.15 -6.99 -7.39
CA LEU A 50 -1.43 -8.02 -6.65
C LEU A 50 -1.57 -9.41 -7.31
N ALA A 51 -2.76 -9.72 -7.88
CA ALA A 51 -3.00 -11.01 -8.54
C ALA A 51 -2.12 -11.24 -9.78
N THR A 52 -1.56 -10.19 -10.37
CA THR A 52 -0.71 -10.29 -11.57
C THR A 52 0.68 -9.71 -11.36
N LEU A 53 1.00 -9.31 -10.14
CA LEU A 53 2.31 -8.76 -9.77
C LEU A 53 3.38 -9.83 -9.91
N THR A 54 4.50 -9.50 -10.52
CA THR A 54 5.64 -10.38 -10.74
C THR A 54 6.90 -9.86 -10.05
N TYR A 55 7.91 -10.71 -9.89
CA TYR A 55 9.22 -10.27 -9.40
C TYR A 55 9.88 -9.27 -10.35
N ASP A 56 9.66 -9.38 -11.66
CA ASP A 56 10.14 -8.39 -12.64
C ASP A 56 9.51 -6.99 -12.42
N ASP A 57 8.26 -6.94 -11.98
CA ASP A 57 7.63 -5.65 -11.61
C ASP A 57 8.29 -5.04 -10.37
N ILE A 58 8.64 -5.86 -9.37
CA ILE A 58 9.38 -5.43 -8.18
C ILE A 58 10.75 -4.84 -8.57
N LEU A 59 11.48 -5.52 -9.46
CA LEU A 59 12.74 -5.00 -10.01
C LEU A 59 12.53 -3.69 -10.78
N ALA A 60 11.43 -3.57 -11.54
CA ALA A 60 11.09 -2.35 -12.28
C ALA A 60 10.68 -1.17 -11.37
N MET A 61 10.24 -1.45 -10.14
CA MET A 61 10.04 -0.45 -9.09
C MET A 61 11.36 0.01 -8.47
N GLY A 62 12.47 -0.70 -8.70
CA GLY A 62 13.79 -0.41 -8.15
C GLY A 62 14.16 -1.17 -6.89
N TYR A 63 13.36 -2.17 -6.52
CA TYR A 63 13.60 -3.04 -5.37
C TYR A 63 14.23 -4.37 -5.78
N SER A 64 15.07 -4.94 -4.93
CA SER A 64 15.69 -6.25 -5.15
C SER A 64 15.73 -7.05 -3.85
N ILE A 65 15.62 -8.36 -3.98
CA ILE A 65 15.76 -9.33 -2.88
C ILE A 65 17.16 -9.91 -2.92
N GLU A 66 17.70 -10.32 -1.77
CA GLU A 66 19.02 -10.96 -1.69
C GLU A 66 19.08 -12.26 -2.52
N ASP A 67 20.23 -12.50 -3.18
CA ASP A 67 20.43 -13.62 -4.10
C ASP A 67 20.17 -14.99 -3.43
N ASP A 68 20.59 -15.17 -2.18
CA ASP A 68 20.40 -16.44 -1.44
C ASP A 68 18.92 -16.80 -1.33
N TYR A 69 18.02 -15.83 -1.16
CA TYR A 69 16.58 -16.06 -1.10
C TYR A 69 16.00 -16.41 -2.49
N LEU A 70 16.53 -15.80 -3.55
CA LEU A 70 16.09 -16.06 -4.92
C LEU A 70 16.46 -17.45 -5.42
N GLU A 71 17.44 -18.10 -4.79
CA GLU A 71 17.83 -19.51 -5.09
C GLU A 71 16.93 -20.53 -4.37
N GLU A 72 16.08 -20.10 -3.45
CA GLU A 72 15.12 -21.00 -2.79
C GLU A 72 14.09 -21.55 -3.78
N GLU A 73 13.61 -22.76 -3.50
CA GLU A 73 12.64 -23.46 -4.30
C GLU A 73 11.35 -23.72 -3.49
N LEU A 74 10.20 -23.49 -4.11
CA LEU A 74 8.89 -23.84 -3.56
C LEU A 74 8.31 -25.04 -4.30
N GLU A 75 7.92 -26.07 -3.56
CA GLU A 75 7.14 -27.19 -4.10
C GLU A 75 5.70 -26.76 -4.44
N ASP A 76 4.95 -27.61 -5.14
CA ASP A 76 3.52 -27.39 -5.38
C ASP A 76 2.75 -27.16 -4.07
N ASN A 77 1.88 -26.16 -4.05
CA ASN A 77 1.05 -25.73 -2.92
C ASN A 77 1.85 -25.21 -1.70
N GLN A 78 3.06 -24.72 -1.95
CA GLN A 78 3.84 -24.03 -0.94
C GLN A 78 3.86 -22.51 -1.17
N TYR A 79 4.10 -21.79 -0.08
CA TYR A 79 4.42 -20.37 -0.09
C TYR A 79 5.68 -20.09 0.74
N SER A 80 6.32 -18.98 0.45
CA SER A 80 7.56 -18.59 1.11
C SER A 80 7.31 -17.86 2.42
N MET A 81 8.35 -17.75 3.23
CA MET A 81 8.43 -16.70 4.26
C MET A 81 8.49 -15.32 3.61
N SER A 82 8.30 -14.26 4.39
CA SER A 82 8.46 -12.89 3.90
C SER A 82 9.91 -12.60 3.55
N ALA A 83 10.15 -12.20 2.30
CA ALA A 83 11.43 -11.72 1.82
C ALA A 83 11.46 -10.19 1.88
N ARG A 84 12.54 -9.62 2.41
CA ARG A 84 12.79 -8.18 2.37
C ARG A 84 13.32 -7.80 0.99
N ALA A 85 12.62 -6.87 0.34
CA ALA A 85 13.10 -6.25 -0.89
C ALA A 85 13.54 -4.81 -0.58
N GLU A 86 14.77 -4.46 -0.95
CA GLU A 86 15.37 -3.15 -0.69
C GLU A 86 15.60 -2.37 -1.98
N ALA A 87 15.42 -1.05 -1.90
CA ALA A 87 15.78 -0.10 -2.94
C ALA A 87 17.09 0.61 -2.62
N ALA A 88 17.68 1.28 -3.62
CA ALA A 88 18.97 1.99 -3.48
C ALA A 88 18.92 3.19 -2.50
N ASP A 89 17.74 3.69 -2.14
CA ASP A 89 17.52 4.76 -1.17
C ASP A 89 17.21 4.25 0.25
N GLU A 90 17.45 2.94 0.48
CA GLU A 90 17.23 2.23 1.74
C GLU A 90 15.74 2.02 2.09
N SER A 91 14.80 2.41 1.24
CA SER A 91 13.40 2.02 1.41
C SER A 91 13.23 0.52 1.16
N ASP A 92 12.30 -0.09 1.86
CA ASP A 92 12.03 -1.52 1.75
C ASP A 92 10.54 -1.86 1.73
N MET A 93 10.27 -3.09 1.36
CA MET A 93 8.98 -3.75 1.46
C MET A 93 9.20 -5.24 1.72
N TYR A 94 8.17 -5.93 2.19
CA TYR A 94 8.23 -7.38 2.34
C TYR A 94 7.33 -8.06 1.32
N ILE A 95 7.80 -9.15 0.74
CA ILE A 95 7.13 -9.89 -0.33
C ILE A 95 7.05 -11.35 0.05
N ARG A 96 5.90 -11.98 -0.19
CA ARG A 96 5.69 -13.42 -0.07
C ARG A 96 5.37 -13.98 -1.45
N PHE A 97 5.87 -15.19 -1.73
CA PHE A 97 5.66 -15.90 -3.00
C PHE A 97 4.82 -17.15 -2.77
N LYS A 98 4.08 -17.56 -3.79
CA LYS A 98 3.29 -18.81 -3.81
C LYS A 98 3.56 -19.62 -5.06
N ASN A 99 3.52 -20.96 -4.93
CA ASN A 99 3.54 -21.91 -6.04
C ASN A 99 2.28 -22.78 -5.99
N PHE A 100 1.14 -22.24 -6.41
CA PHE A 100 -0.17 -22.90 -6.36
C PHE A 100 -0.65 -23.41 -7.74
N THR A 101 0.14 -23.21 -8.78
CA THR A 101 -0.27 -23.49 -10.17
C THR A 101 -0.12 -24.94 -10.61
N GLY A 102 0.43 -25.83 -9.76
CA GLY A 102 0.57 -27.25 -10.09
C GLY A 102 1.53 -27.47 -11.27
N GLY A 103 2.79 -27.19 -11.12
CA GLY A 103 3.80 -27.35 -12.17
C GLY A 103 5.09 -28.00 -11.68
N GLY A 104 5.08 -28.53 -10.47
CA GLY A 104 6.26 -29.01 -9.77
C GLY A 104 7.02 -27.85 -9.08
N THR A 105 8.20 -28.18 -8.59
CA THR A 105 9.07 -27.23 -7.88
C THR A 105 9.50 -26.07 -8.77
N LYS A 106 9.40 -24.84 -8.26
CA LYS A 106 9.83 -23.61 -8.93
C LYS A 106 10.78 -22.82 -8.04
N LYS A 107 11.71 -22.10 -8.65
CA LYS A 107 12.48 -21.06 -7.94
C LYS A 107 11.58 -19.89 -7.57
N VAL A 108 11.90 -19.22 -6.46
CA VAL A 108 11.15 -18.07 -5.96
C VAL A 108 10.86 -17.01 -7.03
N PRO A 109 11.81 -16.57 -7.89
CA PRO A 109 11.51 -15.59 -8.93
C PRO A 109 10.50 -16.02 -10.00
N ASP A 110 10.31 -17.34 -10.17
CA ASP A 110 9.37 -17.92 -11.12
C ASP A 110 7.99 -18.20 -10.50
N CYS A 111 7.83 -17.90 -9.22
CA CYS A 111 6.59 -18.05 -8.47
C CYS A 111 5.70 -16.82 -8.58
N GLU A 112 4.42 -16.99 -8.30
CA GLU A 112 3.48 -15.87 -8.15
C GLU A 112 3.73 -15.13 -6.84
N ILE A 113 3.45 -13.84 -6.80
CA ILE A 113 3.45 -13.10 -5.54
C ILE A 113 2.15 -13.40 -4.79
N LEU A 114 2.28 -13.95 -3.58
CA LEU A 114 1.17 -14.17 -2.66
C LEU A 114 0.76 -12.86 -1.99
N GLY A 115 1.74 -12.09 -1.51
CA GLY A 115 1.45 -10.91 -0.71
C GLY A 115 2.56 -9.88 -0.71
N ILE A 116 2.19 -8.68 -0.31
CA ILE A 116 3.09 -7.54 -0.18
C ILE A 116 2.75 -6.77 1.10
N GLU A 117 3.78 -6.45 1.87
CA GLU A 117 3.69 -5.57 3.03
C GLU A 117 4.39 -4.26 2.71
N LEU A 118 3.66 -3.15 2.85
CA LEU A 118 4.15 -1.80 2.66
C LEU A 118 4.04 -1.03 3.97
N SER A 119 5.14 -0.37 4.37
CA SER A 119 5.27 0.27 5.68
C SER A 119 5.92 1.65 5.57
N ARG A 120 5.54 2.56 6.49
CA ARG A 120 6.14 3.90 6.67
C ARG A 120 6.74 4.10 8.05
N ASP A 121 6.69 3.10 8.92
CA ASP A 121 6.92 3.26 10.36
C ASP A 121 8.38 3.18 10.80
N ASP A 122 9.19 2.31 10.21
CA ASP A 122 10.49 1.96 10.80
C ASP A 122 11.71 2.47 10.02
N PHE A 123 11.59 2.85 8.73
CA PHE A 123 12.75 3.03 7.85
C PHE A 123 12.75 4.31 7.02
N ASP A 124 12.07 5.37 7.47
CA ASP A 124 11.93 6.60 6.66
C ASP A 124 11.48 6.31 5.21
N ASN A 125 10.68 5.23 5.03
CA ASN A 125 10.16 4.85 3.73
C ASN A 125 9.46 6.06 3.09
N LYS A 126 9.96 6.46 1.93
CA LYS A 126 9.55 7.72 1.26
C LYS A 126 8.53 7.48 0.16
N TYR A 127 8.16 6.23 -0.08
CA TYR A 127 7.15 5.95 -1.09
C TYR A 127 5.75 6.27 -0.56
N ASP A 128 4.94 6.83 -1.46
CA ASP A 128 3.50 6.91 -1.23
C ASP A 128 2.85 5.65 -1.82
N ALA A 129 2.01 5.01 -1.01
CA ALA A 129 1.20 3.88 -1.44
C ALA A 129 -0.27 4.10 -1.05
N ALA A 130 -1.16 3.57 -1.87
CA ALA A 130 -2.61 3.59 -1.62
C ALA A 130 -3.26 2.33 -2.15
N LEU A 131 -4.25 1.80 -1.44
CA LEU A 131 -5.12 0.76 -1.99
C LEU A 131 -6.05 1.35 -3.07
N GLY A 132 -6.54 0.50 -3.96
CA GLY A 132 -7.40 0.88 -5.07
C GLY A 132 -8.71 1.57 -4.64
N ASN A 133 -9.16 1.34 -3.40
CA ASN A 133 -10.31 2.00 -2.79
C ASN A 133 -9.99 3.33 -2.09
N GLY A 134 -8.74 3.83 -2.20
CA GLY A 134 -8.32 5.13 -1.70
C GLY A 134 -7.76 5.16 -0.27
N ILE A 135 -7.53 4.01 0.35
CA ILE A 135 -6.86 3.95 1.66
C ILE A 135 -5.38 4.29 1.49
N THR A 136 -4.87 5.23 2.30
CA THR A 136 -3.50 5.72 2.27
C THR A 136 -2.89 5.78 3.65
N PHE A 137 -1.56 5.82 3.73
CA PHE A 137 -0.86 6.09 4.99
C PHE A 137 -1.32 7.41 5.62
N GLY A 138 -1.38 7.43 6.95
CA GLY A 138 -1.81 8.57 7.74
C GLY A 138 -3.32 8.63 8.03
N MET A 139 -4.15 7.77 7.41
CA MET A 139 -5.57 7.65 7.76
C MET A 139 -5.73 7.10 9.18
N THR A 140 -6.78 7.54 9.86
CA THR A 140 -7.17 7.01 11.17
C THR A 140 -7.93 5.69 11.04
N PRO A 141 -8.04 4.87 12.12
CA PRO A 141 -8.85 3.66 12.11
C PRO A 141 -10.31 3.89 11.69
N ASP A 142 -10.90 5.01 12.12
CA ASP A 142 -12.28 5.36 11.77
C ASP A 142 -12.43 5.70 10.28
N GLU A 143 -11.44 6.36 9.67
CA GLU A 143 -11.44 6.63 8.23
C GLU A 143 -11.28 5.34 7.41
N VAL A 144 -10.42 4.41 7.85
CA VAL A 144 -10.30 3.10 7.21
C VAL A 144 -11.61 2.31 7.32
N LYS A 145 -12.24 2.28 8.50
CA LYS A 145 -13.56 1.64 8.70
C LYS A 145 -14.66 2.31 7.87
N ALA A 146 -14.60 3.60 7.65
CA ALA A 146 -15.56 4.30 6.80
C ALA A 146 -15.49 3.84 5.33
N VAL A 147 -14.32 3.38 4.88
CA VAL A 147 -14.08 2.86 3.52
C VAL A 147 -14.34 1.36 3.44
N MET A 148 -13.80 0.57 4.40
CA MET A 148 -13.81 -0.90 4.36
C MET A 148 -15.04 -1.52 5.06
N GLY A 149 -15.73 -0.78 5.93
CA GLY A 149 -16.71 -1.33 6.85
C GLY A 149 -16.08 -1.83 8.15
N GLU A 150 -16.81 -2.70 8.88
CA GLU A 150 -16.27 -3.30 10.10
C GLU A 150 -15.26 -4.40 9.76
N PRO A 151 -14.14 -4.46 10.47
CA PRO A 151 -13.12 -5.49 10.24
C PRO A 151 -13.59 -6.88 10.70
N THR A 152 -13.03 -7.93 10.09
CA THR A 152 -13.22 -9.33 10.50
C THR A 152 -12.61 -9.57 11.88
N ASP A 153 -11.42 -8.98 12.14
CA ASP A 153 -10.74 -9.00 13.43
C ASP A 153 -10.06 -7.66 13.74
N SER A 154 -9.81 -7.39 15.01
CA SER A 154 -9.07 -6.21 15.44
C SER A 154 -8.31 -6.46 16.72
N TYR A 155 -7.11 -5.92 16.80
CA TYR A 155 -6.29 -5.94 18.00
C TYR A 155 -5.90 -4.53 18.41
N THR A 156 -5.92 -4.24 19.71
CA THR A 156 -5.41 -3.00 20.29
C THR A 156 -4.48 -3.34 21.44
N SER A 157 -3.29 -2.79 21.44
CA SER A 157 -2.31 -2.99 22.50
C SER A 157 -2.71 -2.20 23.75
N ASP A 158 -2.64 -2.86 24.92
CA ASP A 158 -2.86 -2.20 26.21
C ASP A 158 -1.65 -1.39 26.69
N THR A 159 -0.49 -1.53 26.04
CA THR A 159 0.80 -0.99 26.50
C THR A 159 1.49 -0.03 25.53
N SER A 160 0.96 0.09 24.34
CA SER A 160 1.49 0.95 23.28
C SER A 160 0.36 1.48 22.40
N ASP A 161 0.60 2.59 21.69
CA ASP A 161 -0.34 3.18 20.74
C ASP A 161 -0.37 2.38 19.41
N TYR A 162 -0.50 1.05 19.51
CA TYR A 162 -0.52 0.11 18.40
C TYR A 162 -1.91 -0.54 18.25
N MET A 163 -2.41 -0.61 17.05
CA MET A 163 -3.68 -1.24 16.69
C MET A 163 -3.58 -1.92 15.34
N THR A 164 -4.28 -3.05 15.14
CA THR A 164 -4.51 -3.63 13.81
C THR A 164 -6.00 -3.76 13.52
N LEU A 165 -6.35 -3.67 12.24
CA LEU A 165 -7.65 -4.03 11.67
C LEU A 165 -7.40 -5.03 10.56
N THR A 166 -8.01 -6.22 10.66
CA THR A 166 -7.90 -7.27 9.65
C THR A 166 -9.23 -7.43 8.92
N TYR A 167 -9.17 -7.52 7.60
CA TYR A 167 -10.29 -7.78 6.70
C TYR A 167 -9.96 -9.02 5.88
N GLU A 168 -10.89 -9.95 5.83
CA GLU A 168 -10.77 -11.20 5.09
C GLU A 168 -11.92 -11.30 4.07
N GLU A 169 -11.64 -11.89 2.92
CA GLU A 169 -12.63 -12.09 1.86
C GLU A 169 -13.77 -13.00 2.30
N ASN A 170 -13.45 -14.04 3.08
CA ASN A 170 -14.39 -15.05 3.59
C ASN A 170 -13.79 -15.76 4.82
N ASP A 171 -14.49 -16.74 5.38
CA ASP A 171 -14.07 -17.51 6.57
C ASP A 171 -13.18 -18.73 6.23
N ASP A 172 -12.62 -18.84 5.02
CA ASP A 172 -11.77 -19.95 4.63
C ASP A 172 -10.35 -19.79 5.19
N ALA A 173 -9.66 -20.91 5.44
CA ALA A 173 -8.31 -20.92 6.01
C ALA A 173 -7.24 -20.27 5.12
N TYR A 174 -7.53 -20.07 3.85
CA TYR A 174 -6.71 -19.42 2.85
C TYR A 174 -7.51 -18.29 2.17
N ALA A 175 -8.21 -17.51 2.96
CA ALA A 175 -8.90 -16.32 2.45
C ALA A 175 -7.89 -15.23 2.10
N SER A 176 -8.14 -14.51 1.02
CA SER A 176 -7.41 -13.28 0.72
C SER A 176 -7.69 -12.26 1.82
N SER A 177 -6.66 -11.50 2.23
CA SER A 177 -6.76 -10.63 3.39
C SER A 177 -6.01 -9.31 3.21
N VAL A 178 -6.44 -8.31 3.97
CA VAL A 178 -5.71 -7.06 4.17
C VAL A 178 -5.66 -6.75 5.67
N GLU A 179 -4.46 -6.60 6.21
CA GLU A 179 -4.24 -6.11 7.55
C GLU A 179 -3.70 -4.67 7.52
N PHE A 180 -4.33 -3.80 8.29
CA PHE A 180 -3.91 -2.42 8.51
C PHE A 180 -3.31 -2.28 9.90
N THR A 181 -2.08 -1.76 9.98
CA THR A 181 -1.42 -1.44 11.25
C THR A 181 -1.41 0.06 11.47
N PHE A 182 -1.81 0.46 12.67
CA PHE A 182 -1.84 1.85 13.12
C PHE A 182 -0.85 2.02 14.28
N GLN A 183 -0.03 3.07 14.18
CA GLN A 183 0.84 3.52 15.24
C GLN A 183 0.51 4.99 15.53
N ASP A 184 0.45 5.37 16.80
CA ASP A 184 0.08 6.74 17.22
C ASP A 184 -1.25 7.24 16.62
N GLY A 185 -2.19 6.30 16.37
CA GLY A 185 -3.54 6.58 15.86
C GLY A 185 -3.62 6.81 14.36
N VAL A 186 -2.57 6.57 13.59
CA VAL A 186 -2.56 6.70 12.13
C VAL A 186 -2.03 5.43 11.44
N LEU A 187 -2.52 5.16 10.24
CA LEU A 187 -2.10 4.03 9.41
C LEU A 187 -0.64 4.19 9.00
N THR A 188 0.18 3.23 9.39
CA THR A 188 1.62 3.18 9.08
C THR A 188 2.01 1.99 8.23
N LYS A 189 1.19 0.92 8.23
CA LYS A 189 1.48 -0.28 7.46
C LYS A 189 0.20 -0.92 6.94
N PHE A 190 0.24 -1.50 5.75
CA PHE A 190 -0.74 -2.45 5.28
C PHE A 190 -0.07 -3.66 4.63
N ASP A 191 -0.61 -4.81 4.94
CA ASP A 191 -0.19 -6.11 4.46
C ASP A 191 -1.34 -6.73 3.67
N MET A 192 -1.08 -7.15 2.44
CA MET A 192 -2.05 -7.75 1.55
C MET A 192 -1.62 -9.15 1.18
N GLU A 193 -2.55 -10.12 1.26
CA GLU A 193 -2.36 -11.48 0.76
C GLU A 193 -3.49 -11.88 -0.19
N ASN A 194 -3.13 -12.41 -1.36
CA ASN A 194 -4.06 -12.86 -2.38
C ASN A 194 -3.90 -14.37 -2.62
N TYR A 195 -4.85 -15.16 -2.14
CA TYR A 195 -4.90 -16.61 -2.30
C TYR A 195 -5.72 -17.06 -3.54
N ASN A 196 -6.38 -16.13 -4.25
CA ASN A 196 -7.16 -16.39 -5.47
C ASN A 196 -6.30 -16.77 -6.68
#